data_49b17a187bf5d80d7aff0ff92e6a3542
#
_entry.id   49b17a187bf5d80d7aff0ff92e6a3542
#
_cell.length_a   1.000
_cell.length_b   1.000
_cell.length_c   1.000
_cell.angle_alpha   90.00
_cell.angle_beta   90.00
_cell.angle_gamma   90.00
#
_symmetry.space_group_name_H-M   'P 1'
#
loop_
_entity.id
_entity.type
_entity.pdbx_description
1 polymer ?
#
loop_
_entity_poly.entity_id
_entity_poly.type
_entity_poly.pdbx_seq_one_letter_code
_entity_poly.pdbx_strand_id
1 'polypeptide(L)'
;MIGRREFIRNSVAGAGYLWLNRVSPFAATGSGDDSQIEVLLGEPLGTISPNIYGHFAENLGGVIYDGVWVGEKSKVANLNGIRKELVEEMRKIKAPVVRYPGGCFADSYDWRDGVGPADKRPRRTNFWQQVESATGPASHKYDPNQFGTNEFMQFCKLIGSQLYLAANVRSLPAAEFYRWVEYCNSPAGSTTLADMRAAAGYAEPFGVRYWGVGNESWGCGGNFTAQEYAVEFRRYTAWVPEYGQKLSFVASGPSDDKWDWTRGFLEEIVRHSPGDIRSIFGLALHYYAWNLSRGRTSNWVEGKGDALKFDVVDWYELLRQGDVMESLIDGHWLVMGEFDREHAIKLVVDEWGPWYRPGSEATPDDILEQTPTLRDAVFSGLTLDTFNRHPEKVAMANCAQLINCLNSLYLAHEDKFCVTPVGHVFGMYAAHQGGQALRTMFSAPSVNYDRDGKPASFWGLQGSASLHDKELVLTVVNSHVSATRETKIGIRGASLKSGTATTLTSSDIHAHNTFAERNAISPQTKALDFKGAVLSYNFPPASVTKLTISLE
;
A
#
# COMPACT_ATOMS: atom_id res chain seq x y z
N MET A 1 -50.87 5.02 -2.70
CA MET A 1 -49.74 5.72 -3.33
C MET A 1 -48.61 5.72 -2.31
N ILE A 2 -47.67 4.83 -2.50
CA ILE A 2 -46.50 4.73 -1.61
C ILE A 2 -45.55 5.90 -1.94
N GLY A 3 -45.18 6.65 -0.94
CA GLY A 3 -44.37 7.85 -1.15
C GLY A 3 -42.94 7.51 -1.64
N ARG A 4 -42.37 8.40 -2.46
CA ARG A 4 -41.00 8.26 -3.04
C ARG A 4 -39.91 7.90 -2.02
N ARG A 5 -40.07 8.29 -0.77
CA ARG A 5 -39.14 7.98 0.33
C ARG A 5 -39.20 6.53 0.81
N GLU A 6 -40.39 5.90 0.78
CA GLU A 6 -40.54 4.48 1.14
C GLU A 6 -40.03 3.56 0.03
N PHE A 7 -40.16 3.96 -1.22
CA PHE A 7 -39.61 3.20 -2.35
C PHE A 7 -38.07 3.14 -2.30
N ILE A 8 -37.41 4.25 -1.98
CA ILE A 8 -35.94 4.30 -1.85
C ILE A 8 -35.47 3.48 -0.63
N ARG A 9 -36.20 3.53 0.49
CA ARG A 9 -35.85 2.76 1.68
C ARG A 9 -35.97 1.26 1.49
N ASN A 10 -36.95 0.81 0.75
CA ASN A 10 -37.16 -0.61 0.41
C ASN A 10 -36.22 -1.10 -0.71
N SER A 11 -35.76 -0.20 -1.58
CA SER A 11 -34.77 -0.54 -2.61
C SER A 11 -33.37 -0.74 -2.04
N VAL A 12 -32.97 -0.01 -0.99
CA VAL A 12 -31.69 -0.17 -0.30
C VAL A 12 -31.68 -1.45 0.54
N ALA A 13 -32.80 -1.82 1.17
CA ALA A 13 -32.92 -3.09 1.90
C ALA A 13 -32.91 -4.32 0.96
N GLY A 14 -33.39 -4.18 -0.28
CA GLY A 14 -33.35 -5.23 -1.30
C GLY A 14 -31.97 -5.44 -1.93
N ALA A 15 -31.17 -4.39 -2.05
CA ALA A 15 -29.82 -4.46 -2.60
C ALA A 15 -28.84 -5.18 -1.66
N GLY A 16 -28.99 -5.02 -0.34
CA GLY A 16 -28.16 -5.71 0.66
C GLY A 16 -28.34 -7.23 0.71
N TYR A 17 -29.49 -7.75 0.27
CA TYR A 17 -29.77 -9.19 0.23
C TYR A 17 -29.35 -9.89 -1.06
N LEU A 18 -29.14 -9.15 -2.14
CA LEU A 18 -28.71 -9.70 -3.45
C LEU A 18 -27.19 -9.90 -3.57
N TRP A 19 -26.41 -9.37 -2.64
CA TRP A 19 -24.94 -9.52 -2.63
C TRP A 19 -24.44 -10.81 -1.96
N LEU A 20 -25.29 -11.53 -1.25
CA LEU A 20 -24.94 -12.81 -0.62
C LEU A 20 -25.06 -14.03 -1.54
N ASN A 21 -25.54 -13.86 -2.78
CA ASN A 21 -25.71 -14.95 -3.74
C ASN A 21 -25.25 -14.55 -5.15
N ARG A 22 -24.04 -14.01 -5.34
CA ARG A 22 -23.37 -14.13 -6.62
C ARG A 22 -22.81 -15.55 -6.77
N VAL A 23 -23.70 -16.48 -7.02
CA VAL A 23 -23.34 -17.70 -7.75
C VAL A 23 -22.86 -17.20 -9.12
N SER A 24 -21.57 -17.32 -9.41
CA SER A 24 -21.05 -17.15 -10.76
C SER A 24 -21.91 -17.98 -11.72
N PRO A 25 -22.39 -17.44 -12.87
CA PRO A 25 -23.21 -18.19 -13.79
C PRO A 25 -22.48 -19.34 -14.52
N PHE A 26 -21.24 -19.60 -14.14
CA PHE A 26 -20.46 -20.77 -14.55
C PHE A 26 -20.33 -21.74 -13.37
N ALA A 27 -21.43 -22.42 -13.02
CA ALA A 27 -21.31 -23.71 -12.36
C ALA A 27 -20.66 -24.65 -13.39
N ALA A 28 -19.34 -24.79 -13.31
CA ALA A 28 -18.62 -25.75 -14.09
C ALA A 28 -19.16 -27.15 -13.78
N THR A 29 -19.59 -27.90 -14.79
CA THR A 29 -19.78 -29.34 -14.74
C THR A 29 -18.44 -30.04 -14.74
N GLY A 30 -17.55 -29.68 -13.82
CA GLY A 30 -16.29 -30.34 -13.52
C GLY A 30 -16.44 -31.10 -12.19
N SER A 31 -15.82 -32.26 -12.07
CA SER A 31 -15.66 -32.95 -10.79
C SER A 31 -15.07 -31.95 -9.78
N GLY A 32 -15.63 -31.84 -8.58
CA GLY A 32 -15.41 -30.73 -7.63
C GLY A 32 -13.98 -30.45 -7.12
N ASP A 33 -12.95 -31.04 -7.75
CA ASP A 33 -11.53 -30.89 -7.40
C ASP A 33 -10.68 -30.21 -8.50
N ASP A 34 -11.21 -29.95 -9.71
CA ASP A 34 -10.45 -29.35 -10.81
C ASP A 34 -10.31 -27.82 -10.62
N SER A 35 -9.06 -27.34 -10.61
CA SER A 35 -8.78 -25.91 -10.65
C SER A 35 -8.44 -25.45 -12.06
N GLN A 36 -8.93 -24.27 -12.43
CA GLN A 36 -8.73 -23.68 -13.75
C GLN A 36 -8.50 -22.18 -13.67
N ILE A 37 -7.59 -21.68 -14.51
CA ILE A 37 -7.35 -20.24 -14.72
C ILE A 37 -7.48 -19.97 -16.22
N GLU A 38 -8.25 -18.94 -16.58
CA GLU A 38 -8.36 -18.46 -17.95
C GLU A 38 -7.90 -17.02 -18.04
N VAL A 39 -6.89 -16.74 -18.85
CA VAL A 39 -6.38 -15.39 -19.13
C VAL A 39 -6.85 -14.97 -20.52
N LEU A 40 -7.55 -13.83 -20.61
CA LEU A 40 -8.14 -13.34 -21.84
C LEU A 40 -7.31 -12.17 -22.38
N LEU A 41 -6.38 -12.46 -23.31
CA LEU A 41 -5.49 -11.44 -23.90
C LEU A 41 -6.25 -10.34 -24.67
N GLY A 42 -7.43 -10.67 -25.20
CA GLY A 42 -8.31 -9.74 -25.92
C GLY A 42 -9.18 -8.84 -25.02
N GLU A 43 -9.09 -8.99 -23.71
CA GLU A 43 -9.92 -8.22 -22.76
C GLU A 43 -9.04 -7.43 -21.74
N PRO A 44 -8.37 -6.36 -22.22
CA PRO A 44 -7.58 -5.50 -21.34
C PRO A 44 -8.50 -4.70 -20.40
N LEU A 45 -8.07 -4.56 -19.13
CA LEU A 45 -8.76 -3.77 -18.11
C LEU A 45 -8.23 -2.34 -18.00
N GLY A 46 -6.96 -2.11 -18.39
CA GLY A 46 -6.26 -0.83 -18.29
C GLY A 46 -4.78 -1.03 -18.00
N THR A 47 -4.04 0.06 -17.98
CA THR A 47 -2.60 0.01 -17.63
C THR A 47 -2.43 0.07 -16.13
N ILE A 48 -1.71 -0.89 -15.57
CA ILE A 48 -1.36 -0.92 -14.15
C ILE A 48 -0.42 0.24 -13.84
N SER A 49 -0.87 1.19 -13.01
CA SER A 49 -0.01 2.27 -12.54
C SER A 49 1.17 1.70 -11.76
N PRO A 50 2.43 2.03 -12.09
CA PRO A 50 3.55 1.63 -11.24
C PRO A 50 3.36 2.05 -9.78
N ASN A 51 2.70 3.19 -9.54
CA ASN A 51 2.53 3.77 -8.20
C ASN A 51 1.65 2.94 -7.25
N ILE A 52 0.95 1.89 -7.72
CA ILE A 52 0.27 0.96 -6.80
C ILE A 52 1.27 0.11 -6.00
N TYR A 53 2.55 0.10 -6.39
CA TYR A 53 3.67 -0.52 -5.69
C TYR A 53 4.47 0.49 -4.86
N GLY A 54 3.81 1.58 -4.44
CA GLY A 54 4.39 2.63 -3.62
C GLY A 54 4.63 2.20 -2.17
N HIS A 55 5.38 3.03 -1.47
CA HIS A 55 5.79 2.78 -0.10
C HIS A 55 5.54 3.99 0.79
N PHE A 56 5.42 3.72 2.06
CA PHE A 56 5.21 4.72 3.08
C PHE A 56 6.37 4.72 4.07
N ALA A 57 6.94 5.89 4.31
CA ALA A 57 8.01 6.13 5.28
C ALA A 57 7.59 7.24 6.25
N GLU A 58 7.20 6.87 7.45
CA GLU A 58 6.85 7.79 8.52
C GLU A 58 7.98 7.93 9.52
N ASN A 59 8.15 9.09 10.14
CA ASN A 59 9.04 9.26 11.27
C ASN A 59 8.44 8.65 12.54
N LEU A 60 8.44 7.32 12.55
CA LEU A 60 7.80 6.43 13.51
C LEU A 60 8.75 5.28 13.83
N GLY A 61 8.97 4.98 15.11
CA GLY A 61 9.83 3.88 15.54
C GLY A 61 11.15 3.83 14.80
N GLY A 62 11.53 2.67 14.31
CA GLY A 62 12.76 2.43 13.56
C GLY A 62 12.66 2.67 12.05
N VAL A 63 11.64 3.38 11.52
CA VAL A 63 11.48 3.57 10.07
C VAL A 63 12.51 4.55 9.52
N ILE A 64 12.57 5.76 10.06
CA ILE A 64 13.52 6.79 9.59
C ILE A 64 14.88 6.56 10.21
N TYR A 65 15.00 6.70 11.52
CA TYR A 65 16.28 6.52 12.21
C TYR A 65 16.56 5.03 12.42
N ASP A 66 17.78 4.61 12.10
CA ASP A 66 18.23 3.23 11.98
C ASP A 66 17.63 2.43 10.81
N GLY A 67 16.46 2.76 10.32
CA GLY A 67 15.87 2.18 9.11
C GLY A 67 16.46 2.78 7.82
N VAL A 68 15.95 3.94 7.43
CA VAL A 68 16.39 4.66 6.22
C VAL A 68 17.68 5.43 6.47
N TRP A 69 17.75 6.16 7.58
CA TRP A 69 18.85 7.07 7.94
C TRP A 69 19.70 6.49 9.06
N VAL A 70 20.93 6.17 8.75
CA VAL A 70 21.93 5.69 9.72
C VAL A 70 22.95 6.76 10.10
N GLY A 71 22.92 7.91 9.40
CA GLY A 71 23.87 9.00 9.58
C GLY A 71 25.15 8.85 8.77
N GLU A 72 25.68 9.98 8.26
CA GLU A 72 26.84 10.01 7.37
C GLU A 72 28.10 9.40 8.00
N LYS A 73 28.27 9.56 9.32
CA LYS A 73 29.43 9.08 10.08
C LYS A 73 29.24 7.68 10.67
N SER A 74 28.13 7.03 10.36
CA SER A 74 27.85 5.68 10.84
C SER A 74 28.86 4.66 10.32
N LYS A 75 29.12 3.62 11.11
CA LYS A 75 29.87 2.43 10.65
C LYS A 75 29.04 1.52 9.76
N VAL A 76 27.72 1.65 9.80
CA VAL A 76 26.80 0.96 8.88
C VAL A 76 27.05 1.47 7.47
N ALA A 77 27.13 0.54 6.50
CA ALA A 77 27.33 0.91 5.10
C ALA A 77 26.23 1.85 4.63
N ASN A 78 26.62 3.05 4.17
CA ASN A 78 25.68 4.10 3.82
C ASN A 78 26.11 4.90 2.59
N LEU A 79 25.16 5.60 2.01
CA LEU A 79 25.32 6.55 0.90
C LEU A 79 24.90 7.93 1.41
N ASN A 80 25.87 8.71 1.93
CA ASN A 80 25.62 10.00 2.58
C ASN A 80 24.56 9.91 3.69
N GLY A 81 24.71 8.95 4.59
CA GLY A 81 23.83 8.73 5.73
C GLY A 81 22.64 7.80 5.47
N ILE A 82 22.31 7.50 4.22
CA ILE A 82 21.22 6.60 3.86
C ILE A 82 21.72 5.15 3.79
N ARG A 83 21.00 4.22 4.43
CA ARG A 83 21.37 2.80 4.48
C ARG A 83 21.54 2.22 3.07
N LYS A 84 22.75 1.72 2.78
CA LYS A 84 23.11 1.22 1.44
C LYS A 84 22.32 -0.01 1.04
N GLU A 85 22.17 -1.00 1.93
CA GLU A 85 21.44 -2.24 1.65
C GLU A 85 19.97 -1.94 1.29
N LEU A 86 19.33 -1.00 1.99
CA LEU A 86 17.98 -0.57 1.66
C LEU A 86 17.90 0.03 0.24
N VAL A 87 18.84 0.90 -0.12
CA VAL A 87 18.88 1.47 -1.47
C VAL A 87 19.01 0.39 -2.54
N GLU A 88 19.86 -0.61 -2.31
CA GLU A 88 20.08 -1.72 -3.25
C GLU A 88 18.80 -2.56 -3.43
N GLU A 89 18.11 -2.88 -2.34
CA GLU A 89 16.87 -3.67 -2.40
C GLU A 89 15.72 -2.86 -3.05
N MET A 90 15.56 -1.58 -2.70
CA MET A 90 14.52 -0.73 -3.29
C MET A 90 14.69 -0.55 -4.80
N ARG A 91 15.93 -0.51 -5.29
CA ARG A 91 16.22 -0.50 -6.73
C ARG A 91 15.79 -1.79 -7.43
N LYS A 92 16.00 -2.96 -6.78
CA LYS A 92 15.60 -4.26 -7.35
C LYS A 92 14.09 -4.36 -7.56
N ILE A 93 13.30 -3.86 -6.62
CA ILE A 93 11.84 -3.85 -6.72
C ILE A 93 11.30 -2.69 -7.58
N LYS A 94 12.18 -1.79 -8.08
CA LYS A 94 11.81 -0.61 -8.87
C LYS A 94 10.76 0.24 -8.14
N ALA A 95 11.01 0.54 -6.85
CA ALA A 95 10.08 1.32 -6.03
C ALA A 95 9.67 2.62 -6.71
N PRO A 96 8.39 2.82 -7.07
CA PRO A 96 7.99 3.90 -7.96
C PRO A 96 7.77 5.24 -7.25
N VAL A 97 7.31 5.20 -6.02
CA VAL A 97 6.96 6.38 -5.20
C VAL A 97 7.13 6.07 -3.73
N VAL A 98 7.56 7.04 -2.94
CA VAL A 98 7.60 6.98 -1.49
C VAL A 98 6.89 8.17 -0.89
N ARG A 99 5.96 7.92 0.05
CA ARG A 99 5.23 8.92 0.83
C ARG A 99 5.98 9.24 2.13
N TYR A 100 6.15 10.55 2.45
CA TYR A 100 6.88 11.08 3.59
C TYR A 100 6.26 12.45 4.02
N PRO A 101 6.38 12.97 5.23
CA PRO A 101 7.12 12.46 6.39
C PRO A 101 6.30 11.53 7.29
N GLY A 102 5.08 11.24 6.93
CA GLY A 102 4.20 10.41 7.72
C GLY A 102 2.78 10.42 7.20
N GLY A 103 2.04 9.77 7.90
CA GLY A 103 0.86 9.56 8.66
C GLY A 103 0.63 10.66 9.70
N CYS A 104 0.28 10.24 10.89
CA CYS A 104 0.00 11.16 11.99
C CYS A 104 1.17 12.10 12.31
N PHE A 105 2.40 11.68 12.06
CA PHE A 105 3.58 12.54 12.24
C PHE A 105 3.52 13.77 11.32
N ALA A 106 3.04 13.64 10.08
CA ALA A 106 2.99 14.74 9.11
C ALA A 106 2.29 15.99 9.65
N ASP A 107 1.17 15.79 10.37
CA ASP A 107 0.36 16.89 10.91
C ASP A 107 0.92 17.53 12.18
N SER A 108 2.11 17.09 12.61
CA SER A 108 2.93 17.71 13.68
C SER A 108 4.26 18.27 13.17
N TYR A 109 4.60 18.04 11.92
CA TYR A 109 5.90 18.35 11.34
C TYR A 109 5.94 19.73 10.70
N ASP A 110 6.93 20.54 11.09
CA ASP A 110 7.32 21.73 10.33
C ASP A 110 8.48 21.36 9.42
N TRP A 111 8.27 21.41 8.10
CA TRP A 111 9.28 21.03 7.11
C TRP A 111 10.58 21.84 7.21
N ARG A 112 10.52 23.07 7.75
CA ARG A 112 11.70 23.91 7.94
C ARG A 112 12.64 23.39 9.02
N ASP A 113 12.13 22.68 10.01
CA ASP A 113 12.95 22.07 11.05
C ASP A 113 13.92 21.04 10.45
N GLY A 114 13.56 20.40 9.33
CA GLY A 114 14.38 19.43 8.61
C GLY A 114 15.26 19.99 7.49
N VAL A 115 15.44 21.32 7.38
CA VAL A 115 16.28 21.93 6.33
C VAL A 115 17.40 22.81 6.94
N GLY A 116 18.41 23.14 6.14
CA GLY A 116 19.60 23.84 6.60
C GLY A 116 20.64 22.92 7.27
N PRO A 117 21.72 23.49 7.85
CA PRO A 117 22.80 22.72 8.45
C PRO A 117 22.31 21.80 9.57
N ALA A 118 22.64 20.53 9.50
CA ALA A 118 22.11 19.49 10.39
C ALA A 118 22.41 19.76 11.88
N ASP A 119 23.56 20.35 12.18
CA ASP A 119 23.99 20.74 13.55
C ASP A 119 23.19 21.91 14.13
N LYS A 120 22.45 22.63 13.31
CA LYS A 120 21.61 23.78 13.70
C LYS A 120 20.12 23.49 13.71
N ARG A 121 19.72 22.31 13.27
CA ARG A 121 18.31 21.93 13.25
C ARG A 121 17.77 21.76 14.67
N PRO A 122 16.54 22.22 14.94
CA PRO A 122 15.96 22.11 16.27
C PRO A 122 15.62 20.65 16.59
N ARG A 123 15.66 20.31 17.87
CA ARG A 123 15.10 19.04 18.36
C ARG A 123 13.63 19.28 18.73
N ARG A 124 12.76 18.40 18.27
CA ARG A 124 11.31 18.45 18.56
C ARG A 124 10.84 17.21 19.28
N THR A 125 9.74 17.34 20.02
CA THR A 125 9.01 16.17 20.51
C THR A 125 8.40 15.43 19.31
N ASN A 126 8.66 14.14 19.19
CA ASN A 126 8.02 13.31 18.17
C ASN A 126 6.53 13.13 18.51
N PHE A 127 5.65 13.16 17.52
CA PHE A 127 4.21 12.90 17.70
C PHE A 127 3.97 11.59 18.45
N TRP A 128 4.73 10.55 18.14
CA TRP A 128 4.58 9.20 18.69
C TRP A 128 5.10 9.05 20.13
N GLN A 129 5.72 10.07 20.70
CA GLN A 129 6.27 10.04 22.05
C GLN A 129 5.25 9.59 23.12
N GLN A 130 3.99 9.99 22.98
CA GLN A 130 2.94 9.63 23.93
C GLN A 130 2.44 8.18 23.80
N VAL A 131 2.74 7.53 22.67
CA VAL A 131 2.33 6.15 22.37
C VAL A 131 3.47 5.18 22.72
N GLU A 132 4.71 5.65 22.70
CA GLU A 132 5.88 4.86 23.06
C GLU A 132 5.90 4.51 24.56
N SER A 133 6.37 3.30 24.85
CA SER A 133 6.67 2.93 26.24
C SER A 133 7.78 3.83 26.81
N ALA A 134 7.80 3.97 28.13
CA ALA A 134 8.83 4.77 28.81
C ALA A 134 10.28 4.26 28.57
N THR A 135 10.43 3.07 27.99
CA THR A 135 11.70 2.37 27.74
C THR A 135 12.27 2.58 26.35
N GLY A 136 11.49 3.18 25.40
CA GLY A 136 11.97 3.40 24.04
C GLY A 136 13.20 4.33 23.96
N PRO A 137 14.01 4.23 22.87
CA PRO A 137 15.17 5.07 22.65
C PRO A 137 14.82 6.56 22.63
N ALA A 138 15.72 7.42 23.13
CA ALA A 138 15.49 8.87 23.13
C ALA A 138 15.31 9.46 21.73
N SER A 139 15.89 8.83 20.69
CA SER A 139 15.72 9.19 19.28
C SER A 139 14.29 9.02 18.78
N HIS A 140 13.49 8.14 19.39
CA HIS A 140 12.09 7.96 19.03
C HIS A 140 11.16 8.94 19.74
N LYS A 141 11.58 9.47 20.89
CA LYS A 141 10.80 10.46 21.67
C LYS A 141 11.01 11.88 21.16
N TYR A 142 12.21 12.17 20.67
CA TYR A 142 12.63 13.49 20.25
C TYR A 142 13.28 13.39 18.87
N ASP A 143 12.60 13.96 17.88
CA ASP A 143 13.15 14.04 16.54
C ASP A 143 14.32 15.05 16.53
N PRO A 144 15.54 14.64 16.22
CA PRO A 144 16.68 15.53 16.04
C PRO A 144 16.68 16.27 14.70
N ASN A 145 15.70 16.00 13.83
CA ASN A 145 15.55 16.55 12.49
C ASN A 145 16.78 16.33 11.58
N GLN A 146 17.51 15.22 11.77
CA GLN A 146 18.67 14.90 10.94
C GLN A 146 18.29 14.38 9.56
N PHE A 147 17.05 13.93 9.41
CA PHE A 147 16.46 13.52 8.15
C PHE A 147 15.25 14.40 7.84
N GLY A 148 15.31 15.16 6.77
CA GLY A 148 14.25 16.08 6.33
C GLY A 148 14.04 16.03 4.83
N THR A 149 13.50 17.11 4.26
CA THR A 149 13.14 17.19 2.83
C THR A 149 14.32 16.85 1.91
N ASN A 150 15.51 17.35 2.21
CA ASN A 150 16.71 17.17 1.37
C ASN A 150 17.21 15.73 1.38
N GLU A 151 17.29 15.13 2.58
CA GLU A 151 17.71 13.75 2.76
C GLU A 151 16.70 12.79 2.16
N PHE A 152 15.39 13.08 2.29
CA PHE A 152 14.34 12.32 1.64
C PHE A 152 14.41 12.39 0.11
N MET A 153 14.62 13.58 -0.46
CA MET A 153 14.85 13.74 -1.89
C MET A 153 16.06 12.92 -2.35
N GLN A 154 17.16 12.97 -1.58
CA GLN A 154 18.36 12.19 -1.88
C GLN A 154 18.07 10.69 -1.85
N PHE A 155 17.32 10.20 -0.86
CA PHE A 155 16.88 8.80 -0.80
C PHE A 155 16.08 8.42 -2.05
N CYS A 156 15.04 9.17 -2.41
CA CYS A 156 14.23 8.90 -3.59
C CYS A 156 15.07 8.92 -4.88
N LYS A 157 16.00 9.86 -5.01
CA LYS A 157 16.93 9.92 -6.15
C LYS A 157 17.83 8.69 -6.22
N LEU A 158 18.34 8.22 -5.09
CA LEU A 158 19.18 7.02 -5.02
C LEU A 158 18.43 5.76 -5.45
N ILE A 159 17.16 5.65 -5.14
CA ILE A 159 16.35 4.48 -5.50
C ILE A 159 15.59 4.63 -6.81
N GLY A 160 15.55 5.84 -7.41
CA GLY A 160 14.84 6.12 -8.65
C GLY A 160 13.34 6.33 -8.49
N SER A 161 12.88 6.69 -7.28
CA SER A 161 11.45 6.88 -6.95
C SER A 161 11.00 8.32 -7.09
N GLN A 162 9.70 8.51 -7.32
CA GLN A 162 9.04 9.81 -7.20
C GLN A 162 8.83 10.16 -5.72
N LEU A 163 8.82 11.47 -5.45
CA LEU A 163 8.54 11.99 -4.11
C LEU A 163 7.03 12.21 -3.95
N TYR A 164 6.51 11.80 -2.80
CA TYR A 164 5.17 12.13 -2.36
C TYR A 164 5.26 12.73 -0.95
N LEU A 165 5.00 14.03 -0.83
CA LEU A 165 5.10 14.78 0.42
C LEU A 165 3.71 15.04 1.01
N ALA A 166 3.50 14.70 2.29
CA ALA A 166 2.26 14.93 3.02
C ALA A 166 2.36 16.21 3.86
N ALA A 167 1.47 17.17 3.59
CA ALA A 167 1.44 18.48 4.25
C ALA A 167 0.81 18.40 5.65
N ASN A 168 1.29 19.24 6.54
CA ASN A 168 0.71 19.46 7.86
C ASN A 168 -0.50 20.41 7.75
N VAL A 169 -1.71 19.86 7.88
CA VAL A 169 -2.97 20.64 7.83
C VAL A 169 -3.46 21.01 9.23
N ARG A 170 -3.10 20.23 10.25
CA ARG A 170 -3.55 20.41 11.61
C ARG A 170 -2.91 21.62 12.30
N SER A 171 -1.59 21.75 12.22
CA SER A 171 -0.84 22.68 13.08
C SER A 171 -0.10 23.79 12.33
N LEU A 172 -0.06 23.75 10.99
CA LEU A 172 0.53 24.79 10.16
C LEU A 172 -0.52 25.49 9.27
N PRO A 173 -0.35 26.79 8.98
CA PRO A 173 -1.21 27.46 8.02
C PRO A 173 -0.88 27.08 6.57
N ALA A 174 -1.86 27.19 5.66
CA ALA A 174 -1.69 26.90 4.23
C ALA A 174 -0.51 27.65 3.57
N ALA A 175 -0.14 28.83 4.07
CA ALA A 175 1.03 29.57 3.60
C ALA A 175 2.34 28.78 3.75
N GLU A 176 2.44 27.91 4.75
CA GLU A 176 3.64 27.07 4.94
C GLU A 176 3.70 25.94 3.93
N PHE A 177 2.56 25.41 3.54
CA PHE A 177 2.47 24.46 2.44
C PHE A 177 2.93 25.08 1.11
N TYR A 178 2.47 26.30 0.80
CA TYR A 178 2.90 27.04 -0.40
C TYR A 178 4.41 27.26 -0.41
N ARG A 179 4.99 27.61 0.75
CA ARG A 179 6.45 27.77 0.89
C ARG A 179 7.21 26.47 0.75
N TRP A 180 6.63 25.35 1.18
CA TRP A 180 7.25 24.04 0.98
C TRP A 180 7.25 23.63 -0.49
N VAL A 181 6.15 23.87 -1.22
CA VAL A 181 6.10 23.70 -2.68
C VAL A 181 7.12 24.63 -3.37
N GLU A 182 7.21 25.90 -2.94
CA GLU A 182 8.21 26.85 -3.45
C GLU A 182 9.63 26.35 -3.18
N TYR A 183 9.95 25.94 -1.97
CA TYR A 183 11.25 25.37 -1.65
C TYR A 183 11.61 24.20 -2.54
N CYS A 184 10.70 23.30 -2.78
CA CYS A 184 10.94 22.09 -3.57
C CYS A 184 11.02 22.36 -5.08
N ASN A 185 10.17 23.23 -5.61
CA ASN A 185 9.91 23.29 -7.06
C ASN A 185 10.32 24.61 -7.75
N SER A 186 10.58 25.68 -7.01
CA SER A 186 10.95 26.96 -7.66
C SER A 186 12.30 26.85 -8.38
N PRO A 187 12.45 27.51 -9.55
CA PRO A 187 13.71 27.49 -10.32
C PRO A 187 14.89 28.06 -9.53
N ALA A 188 16.09 27.62 -9.83
CA ALA A 188 17.31 28.12 -9.23
C ALA A 188 17.43 29.65 -9.42
N GLY A 189 17.82 30.37 -8.36
CA GLY A 189 18.00 31.82 -8.36
C GLY A 189 16.73 32.64 -8.53
N SER A 190 15.53 32.05 -8.37
CA SER A 190 14.25 32.74 -8.55
C SER A 190 13.66 33.29 -7.24
N THR A 191 13.83 32.57 -6.14
CA THR A 191 13.25 32.91 -4.84
C THR A 191 14.25 32.67 -3.73
N THR A 192 14.04 33.33 -2.56
CA THR A 192 14.87 33.11 -1.35
C THR A 192 14.87 31.64 -0.92
N LEU A 193 13.75 30.93 -1.11
CA LEU A 193 13.68 29.49 -0.77
C LEU A 193 14.44 28.63 -1.78
N ALA A 194 14.46 28.99 -3.07
CA ALA A 194 15.34 28.36 -4.06
C ALA A 194 16.83 28.58 -3.71
N ASP A 195 17.19 29.78 -3.27
CA ASP A 195 18.55 30.09 -2.85
C ASP A 195 18.95 29.31 -1.59
N MET A 196 18.02 29.15 -0.64
CA MET A 196 18.22 28.32 0.55
C MET A 196 18.43 26.85 0.20
N ARG A 197 17.65 26.31 -0.76
CA ARG A 197 17.84 24.96 -1.29
C ARG A 197 19.21 24.82 -1.97
N ALA A 198 19.59 25.78 -2.79
CA ALA A 198 20.88 25.80 -3.48
C ALA A 198 22.06 25.85 -2.49
N ALA A 199 21.96 26.67 -1.43
CA ALA A 199 22.95 26.74 -0.36
C ALA A 199 23.11 25.42 0.42
N ALA A 200 22.06 24.59 0.45
CA ALA A 200 22.10 23.23 0.98
C ALA A 200 22.67 22.18 0.01
N GLY A 201 23.17 22.60 -1.17
CA GLY A 201 23.77 21.72 -2.18
C GLY A 201 22.81 21.26 -3.28
N TYR A 202 21.57 21.75 -3.31
CA TYR A 202 20.54 21.35 -4.27
C TYR A 202 20.07 22.55 -5.11
N ALA A 203 20.87 22.93 -6.12
CA ALA A 203 20.56 24.08 -6.98
C ALA A 203 19.26 23.83 -7.79
N GLU A 204 19.14 22.65 -8.39
CA GLU A 204 17.99 22.30 -9.22
C GLU A 204 16.73 22.00 -8.41
N PRO A 205 15.53 22.30 -8.94
CA PRO A 205 14.26 21.92 -8.34
C PRO A 205 14.16 20.40 -8.12
N PHE A 206 13.50 19.99 -7.04
CA PHE A 206 13.25 18.58 -6.78
C PHE A 206 12.16 17.99 -7.68
N GLY A 207 11.28 18.85 -8.24
CA GLY A 207 10.22 18.43 -9.15
C GLY A 207 9.14 17.59 -8.46
N VAL A 208 8.80 17.92 -7.21
CA VAL A 208 7.79 17.19 -6.45
C VAL A 208 6.42 17.37 -7.08
N ARG A 209 5.86 16.27 -7.55
CA ARG A 209 4.55 16.21 -8.19
C ARG A 209 3.43 15.90 -7.22
N TYR A 210 3.61 14.89 -6.36
CA TYR A 210 2.56 14.39 -5.47
C TYR A 210 2.60 15.07 -4.11
N TRP A 211 1.44 15.60 -3.71
CA TRP A 211 1.27 16.34 -2.46
C TRP A 211 0.01 15.87 -1.75
N GLY A 212 0.18 15.22 -0.61
CA GLY A 212 -0.91 14.92 0.31
C GLY A 212 -1.32 16.18 1.07
N VAL A 213 -2.59 16.44 1.15
CA VAL A 213 -3.15 17.57 1.91
C VAL A 213 -3.68 17.04 3.23
N GLY A 214 -2.80 16.92 4.22
CA GLY A 214 -3.08 16.29 5.51
C GLY A 214 -3.01 14.77 5.49
N ASN A 215 -3.25 14.18 6.65
CA ASN A 215 -3.35 12.75 6.89
C ASN A 215 -4.43 12.46 7.91
N GLU A 216 -5.27 11.42 7.69
CA GLU A 216 -6.32 10.99 8.63
C GLU A 216 -7.03 12.17 9.31
N SER A 217 -7.51 13.09 8.48
CA SER A 217 -8.04 14.37 8.95
C SER A 217 -9.27 14.23 9.86
N TRP A 218 -9.94 13.08 9.82
CA TRP A 218 -10.98 12.64 10.74
C TRP A 218 -10.47 12.26 12.14
N GLY A 219 -9.17 12.07 12.30
CA GLY A 219 -8.50 11.60 13.53
C GLY A 219 -7.28 12.45 13.87
N CYS A 220 -6.10 11.86 13.88
CA CYS A 220 -4.84 12.51 14.29
C CYS A 220 -4.49 13.73 13.43
N GLY A 221 -4.97 13.81 12.21
CA GLY A 221 -4.74 14.94 11.30
C GLY A 221 -5.66 16.15 11.52
N GLY A 222 -6.35 16.25 12.65
CA GLY A 222 -7.09 17.47 13.00
C GLY A 222 -8.48 17.26 13.59
N ASN A 223 -8.98 16.02 13.58
CA ASN A 223 -10.32 15.66 14.08
C ASN A 223 -11.44 16.48 13.42
N PHE A 224 -11.30 16.70 12.11
CA PHE A 224 -12.27 17.41 11.28
C PHE A 224 -13.47 16.52 10.95
N THR A 225 -14.61 17.15 10.70
CA THR A 225 -15.66 16.57 9.87
C THR A 225 -15.24 16.59 8.40
N ALA A 226 -15.88 15.79 7.55
CA ALA A 226 -15.59 15.79 6.11
C ALA A 226 -15.75 17.16 5.46
N GLN A 227 -16.77 17.93 5.90
CA GLN A 227 -17.06 19.28 5.41
C GLN A 227 -16.00 20.30 5.85
N GLU A 228 -15.58 20.25 7.12
CA GLU A 228 -14.50 21.13 7.62
C GLU A 228 -13.20 20.84 6.87
N TYR A 229 -12.85 19.56 6.68
CA TYR A 229 -11.68 19.19 5.92
C TYR A 229 -11.76 19.65 4.45
N ALA A 230 -12.91 19.59 3.81
CA ALA A 230 -13.09 20.10 2.45
C ALA A 230 -12.78 21.61 2.35
N VAL A 231 -13.10 22.40 3.39
CA VAL A 231 -12.72 23.83 3.46
C VAL A 231 -11.20 23.97 3.56
N GLU A 232 -10.56 23.21 4.43
CA GLU A 232 -9.08 23.24 4.58
C GLU A 232 -8.40 22.77 3.29
N PHE A 233 -8.85 21.70 2.67
CA PHE A 233 -8.31 21.21 1.39
C PHE A 233 -8.29 22.33 0.34
N ARG A 234 -9.41 23.05 0.16
CA ARG A 234 -9.48 24.19 -0.78
C ARG A 234 -8.49 25.30 -0.42
N ARG A 235 -8.33 25.62 0.88
CA ARG A 235 -7.38 26.64 1.34
C ARG A 235 -5.93 26.26 1.02
N TYR A 236 -5.58 24.98 1.13
CA TYR A 236 -4.24 24.47 0.85
C TYR A 236 -3.96 24.37 -0.63
N THR A 237 -4.95 24.11 -1.47
CA THR A 237 -4.76 23.87 -2.91
C THR A 237 -5.05 25.09 -3.80
N ALA A 238 -5.67 26.13 -3.25
CA ALA A 238 -6.04 27.31 -4.01
C ALA A 238 -4.81 28.11 -4.48
N TRP A 239 -4.64 28.23 -5.80
CA TRP A 239 -3.62 29.08 -6.42
C TRP A 239 -2.15 28.75 -6.03
N VAL A 240 -1.87 27.49 -5.70
CA VAL A 240 -0.50 27.05 -5.44
C VAL A 240 0.31 27.15 -6.75
N PRO A 241 1.46 27.85 -6.77
CA PRO A 241 2.27 27.96 -7.96
C PRO A 241 2.87 26.60 -8.40
N GLU A 242 2.76 26.27 -9.67
CA GLU A 242 3.24 24.98 -10.19
C GLU A 242 4.74 24.97 -10.53
N TYR A 243 5.36 26.12 -10.75
CA TYR A 243 6.78 26.25 -11.14
C TYR A 243 7.20 25.36 -12.33
N GLY A 244 6.27 25.14 -13.28
CA GLY A 244 6.49 24.25 -14.42
C GLY A 244 6.32 22.76 -14.15
N GLN A 245 6.01 22.37 -12.90
CA GLN A 245 5.68 21.01 -12.50
C GLN A 245 4.19 20.92 -12.14
N LYS A 246 3.39 20.21 -12.94
CA LYS A 246 1.99 19.98 -12.62
C LYS A 246 1.87 19.29 -11.25
N LEU A 247 1.15 19.91 -10.32
CA LEU A 247 0.92 19.38 -8.99
C LEU A 247 -0.27 18.39 -9.01
N SER A 248 -0.13 17.33 -8.25
CA SER A 248 -1.15 16.29 -8.07
C SER A 248 -1.51 16.21 -6.59
N PHE A 249 -2.62 16.85 -6.22
CA PHE A 249 -3.07 16.89 -4.82
C PHE A 249 -3.87 15.65 -4.48
N VAL A 250 -3.47 14.98 -3.39
CA VAL A 250 -4.19 13.86 -2.80
C VAL A 250 -4.93 14.37 -1.57
N ALA A 251 -6.25 14.28 -1.58
CA ALA A 251 -7.06 14.64 -0.44
C ALA A 251 -7.01 13.53 0.62
N SER A 252 -6.88 13.89 1.89
CA SER A 252 -7.04 12.97 3.01
C SER A 252 -8.46 12.40 2.99
N GLY A 253 -8.56 11.10 2.84
CA GLY A 253 -9.83 10.39 2.71
C GLY A 253 -10.14 9.56 3.96
N PRO A 254 -11.13 8.69 3.87
CA PRO A 254 -11.61 7.91 5.00
C PRO A 254 -10.70 6.74 5.36
N SER A 255 -10.98 6.14 6.51
CA SER A 255 -10.58 4.78 6.86
C SER A 255 -11.74 3.83 6.59
N ASP A 256 -11.42 2.62 6.14
CA ASP A 256 -12.39 1.53 5.97
C ASP A 256 -13.62 1.92 5.12
N ASP A 257 -14.80 1.45 5.50
CA ASP A 257 -16.09 1.66 4.84
C ASP A 257 -16.81 2.97 5.23
N LYS A 258 -16.06 4.02 5.56
CA LYS A 258 -16.65 5.31 5.94
C LYS A 258 -17.14 6.09 4.70
N TRP A 259 -18.12 5.51 3.98
CA TRP A 259 -18.72 6.08 2.77
C TRP A 259 -19.24 7.51 2.98
N ASP A 260 -19.76 7.81 4.19
CA ASP A 260 -20.29 9.12 4.52
C ASP A 260 -19.21 10.21 4.58
N TRP A 261 -17.96 9.84 4.94
CA TRP A 261 -16.83 10.77 4.83
C TRP A 261 -16.56 11.13 3.37
N THR A 262 -16.45 10.15 2.49
CA THR A 262 -16.24 10.39 1.05
C THR A 262 -17.34 11.25 0.47
N ARG A 263 -18.60 10.93 0.78
CA ARG A 263 -19.76 11.70 0.32
C ARG A 263 -19.73 13.12 0.84
N GLY A 264 -19.54 13.31 2.14
CA GLY A 264 -19.55 14.63 2.77
C GLY A 264 -18.42 15.54 2.28
N PHE A 265 -17.24 14.99 2.04
CA PHE A 265 -16.11 15.73 1.45
C PHE A 265 -16.44 16.20 0.02
N LEU A 266 -16.84 15.28 -0.86
CA LEU A 266 -17.11 15.62 -2.26
C LEU A 266 -18.34 16.51 -2.43
N GLU A 267 -19.39 16.30 -1.65
CA GLU A 267 -20.57 17.17 -1.63
C GLU A 267 -20.20 18.62 -1.28
N GLU A 268 -19.34 18.82 -0.28
CA GLU A 268 -18.87 20.15 0.11
C GLU A 268 -17.98 20.80 -0.96
N ILE A 269 -17.09 20.02 -1.61
CA ILE A 269 -16.27 20.49 -2.72
C ILE A 269 -17.15 20.97 -3.88
N VAL A 270 -18.10 20.15 -4.33
CA VAL A 270 -18.98 20.45 -5.47
C VAL A 270 -19.98 21.58 -5.12
N ARG A 271 -20.45 21.63 -3.87
CA ARG A 271 -21.34 22.69 -3.39
C ARG A 271 -20.69 24.07 -3.46
N HIS A 272 -19.40 24.15 -3.19
CA HIS A 272 -18.65 25.40 -3.30
C HIS A 272 -18.46 25.80 -4.77
N SER A 273 -17.89 24.89 -5.57
CA SER A 273 -17.74 25.05 -7.02
C SER A 273 -17.63 23.68 -7.71
N PRO A 274 -18.49 23.35 -8.67
CA PRO A 274 -18.39 22.10 -9.40
C PRO A 274 -17.05 21.89 -10.12
N GLY A 275 -16.32 22.97 -10.43
CA GLY A 275 -15.00 22.90 -11.07
C GLY A 275 -13.86 22.52 -10.14
N ASP A 276 -14.03 22.71 -8.83
CA ASP A 276 -12.99 22.45 -7.83
C ASP A 276 -12.62 20.96 -7.73
N ILE A 277 -13.53 20.07 -8.15
CA ILE A 277 -13.29 18.63 -8.21
C ILE A 277 -12.07 18.27 -9.10
N ARG A 278 -11.79 19.09 -10.11
CA ARG A 278 -10.65 18.86 -11.04
C ARG A 278 -9.29 19.17 -10.41
N SER A 279 -9.25 19.82 -9.26
CA SER A 279 -8.02 20.05 -8.50
C SER A 279 -7.56 18.82 -7.74
N ILE A 280 -8.43 17.81 -7.58
CA ILE A 280 -8.18 16.59 -6.84
C ILE A 280 -7.60 15.54 -7.79
N PHE A 281 -6.35 15.13 -7.57
CA PHE A 281 -5.76 13.98 -8.27
C PHE A 281 -6.31 12.67 -7.74
N GLY A 282 -6.38 12.55 -6.41
CA GLY A 282 -6.86 11.34 -5.77
C GLY A 282 -7.45 11.56 -4.39
N LEU A 283 -8.32 10.66 -3.99
CA LEU A 283 -8.84 10.56 -2.64
C LEU A 283 -8.14 9.42 -1.92
N ALA A 284 -7.51 9.72 -0.80
CA ALA A 284 -6.84 8.73 0.02
C ALA A 284 -7.84 7.73 0.62
N LEU A 285 -7.41 6.50 0.79
CA LEU A 285 -8.10 5.44 1.51
C LEU A 285 -7.09 4.73 2.39
N HIS A 286 -7.37 4.58 3.68
CA HIS A 286 -6.56 3.80 4.60
C HIS A 286 -7.30 2.52 5.01
N TYR A 287 -6.60 1.40 5.00
CA TYR A 287 -7.15 0.14 5.46
C TYR A 287 -6.09 -0.75 6.12
N TYR A 288 -6.30 -1.04 7.38
CA TYR A 288 -5.51 -1.99 8.14
C TYR A 288 -6.32 -3.24 8.51
N ALA A 289 -5.80 -4.41 8.16
CA ALA A 289 -6.34 -5.69 8.59
C ALA A 289 -5.88 -5.99 10.03
N TRP A 290 -6.69 -5.64 11.01
CA TRP A 290 -6.30 -5.70 12.42
C TRP A 290 -7.21 -6.60 13.29
N ASN A 291 -8.53 -6.67 12.98
CA ASN A 291 -9.49 -7.33 13.86
C ASN A 291 -9.56 -8.84 13.60
N LEU A 292 -8.71 -9.59 14.26
CA LEU A 292 -8.72 -11.06 14.25
C LEU A 292 -9.53 -11.68 15.40
N SER A 293 -10.26 -10.85 16.17
CA SER A 293 -11.11 -11.32 17.27
C SER A 293 -12.35 -12.10 16.83
N ARG A 294 -12.56 -12.26 15.51
CA ARG A 294 -13.70 -12.99 14.94
C ARG A 294 -15.07 -12.37 15.30
N GLY A 295 -15.09 -11.04 15.47
CA GLY A 295 -16.30 -10.29 15.84
C GLY A 295 -16.68 -10.38 17.32
N ARG A 296 -15.80 -10.90 18.18
CA ARG A 296 -16.02 -10.91 19.64
C ARG A 296 -15.83 -9.54 20.27
N THR A 297 -15.01 -8.70 19.66
CA THR A 297 -14.81 -7.31 20.06
C THR A 297 -14.56 -6.42 18.85
N SER A 298 -14.95 -5.15 18.96
CA SER A 298 -14.55 -4.06 18.06
C SER A 298 -13.48 -3.16 18.69
N ASN A 299 -12.97 -3.52 19.87
CA ASN A 299 -11.94 -2.77 20.55
C ASN A 299 -10.63 -2.88 19.77
N TRP A 300 -10.07 -1.77 19.38
CA TRP A 300 -8.85 -1.65 18.57
C TRP A 300 -7.63 -2.37 19.17
N VAL A 301 -7.50 -2.39 20.50
CA VAL A 301 -6.37 -3.06 21.17
C VAL A 301 -6.62 -4.56 21.30
N GLU A 302 -7.81 -4.93 21.78
CA GLU A 302 -8.18 -6.32 22.07
C GLU A 302 -8.43 -7.17 20.84
N GLY A 303 -8.87 -6.52 19.74
CA GLY A 303 -9.18 -7.19 18.47
C GLY A 303 -7.95 -7.67 17.70
N LYS A 304 -6.78 -7.09 17.95
CA LYS A 304 -5.55 -7.41 17.22
C LYS A 304 -5.06 -8.83 17.53
N GLY A 305 -4.70 -9.55 16.48
CA GLY A 305 -4.03 -10.84 16.56
C GLY A 305 -2.54 -10.72 16.89
N ASP A 306 -1.87 -11.86 16.84
CA ASP A 306 -0.43 -11.98 17.04
C ASP A 306 0.27 -12.19 15.68
N ALA A 307 1.42 -11.57 15.47
CA ALA A 307 2.15 -11.70 14.21
C ALA A 307 2.79 -13.09 14.04
N LEU A 308 3.29 -13.68 15.13
CA LEU A 308 4.04 -14.95 15.11
C LEU A 308 3.25 -16.13 15.66
N LYS A 309 2.36 -15.88 16.63
CA LYS A 309 1.61 -16.93 17.35
C LYS A 309 0.15 -16.91 16.90
N PHE A 310 -0.17 -17.63 15.84
CA PHE A 310 -1.50 -17.72 15.27
C PHE A 310 -1.83 -19.15 14.83
N ASP A 311 -3.10 -19.49 14.80
CA ASP A 311 -3.58 -20.77 14.30
C ASP A 311 -4.04 -20.68 12.82
N VAL A 312 -4.51 -21.78 12.28
CA VAL A 312 -5.01 -21.87 10.89
C VAL A 312 -6.26 -21.00 10.70
N VAL A 313 -7.07 -20.81 11.74
CA VAL A 313 -8.25 -19.95 11.64
C VAL A 313 -7.83 -18.49 11.56
N ASP A 314 -6.86 -18.06 12.35
CA ASP A 314 -6.29 -16.70 12.28
C ASP A 314 -5.61 -16.43 10.93
N TRP A 315 -4.99 -17.46 10.33
CA TRP A 315 -4.49 -17.39 8.95
C TRP A 315 -5.60 -17.00 7.98
N TYR A 316 -6.71 -17.75 7.96
CA TYR A 316 -7.80 -17.47 7.02
C TYR A 316 -8.55 -16.18 7.36
N GLU A 317 -8.70 -15.84 8.63
CA GLU A 317 -9.36 -14.58 9.02
C GLU A 317 -8.57 -13.35 8.57
N LEU A 318 -7.24 -13.37 8.62
CA LEU A 318 -6.44 -12.29 8.06
C LEU A 318 -6.63 -12.19 6.54
N LEU A 319 -6.58 -13.31 5.82
CA LEU A 319 -6.73 -13.30 4.36
C LEU A 319 -8.13 -12.82 3.95
N ARG A 320 -9.16 -13.17 4.71
CA ARG A 320 -10.51 -12.62 4.50
C ARG A 320 -10.58 -11.11 4.67
N GLN A 321 -9.83 -10.55 5.62
CA GLN A 321 -9.73 -9.11 5.75
C GLN A 321 -8.98 -8.48 4.57
N GLY A 322 -7.99 -9.16 4.00
CA GLY A 322 -7.37 -8.73 2.74
C GLY A 322 -8.36 -8.63 1.58
N ASP A 323 -9.32 -9.58 1.50
CA ASP A 323 -10.36 -9.60 0.47
C ASP A 323 -11.37 -8.43 0.61
N VAL A 324 -11.49 -7.83 1.79
CA VAL A 324 -12.32 -6.63 2.01
C VAL A 324 -11.86 -5.45 1.17
N MET A 325 -10.57 -5.35 0.82
CA MET A 325 -10.01 -4.26 0.02
C MET A 325 -10.78 -4.05 -1.30
N GLU A 326 -11.19 -5.13 -1.98
CA GLU A 326 -11.95 -5.02 -3.23
C GLU A 326 -13.30 -4.32 -3.02
N SER A 327 -14.01 -4.67 -1.96
CA SER A 327 -15.29 -4.04 -1.62
C SER A 327 -15.14 -2.58 -1.18
N LEU A 328 -14.03 -2.23 -0.55
CA LEU A 328 -13.71 -0.84 -0.18
C LEU A 328 -13.45 0.02 -1.42
N ILE A 329 -12.63 -0.49 -2.35
CA ILE A 329 -12.38 0.18 -3.63
C ILE A 329 -13.69 0.42 -4.38
N ASP A 330 -14.51 -0.61 -4.53
CA ASP A 330 -15.78 -0.53 -5.25
C ASP A 330 -16.77 0.43 -4.59
N GLY A 331 -16.89 0.37 -3.26
CA GLY A 331 -17.82 1.20 -2.52
C GLY A 331 -17.45 2.69 -2.57
N HIS A 332 -16.18 3.04 -2.34
CA HIS A 332 -15.74 4.44 -2.47
C HIS A 332 -15.85 4.93 -3.92
N TRP A 333 -15.50 4.08 -4.90
CA TRP A 333 -15.64 4.41 -6.31
C TRP A 333 -17.08 4.73 -6.71
N LEU A 334 -18.04 3.97 -6.21
CA LEU A 334 -19.46 4.24 -6.45
C LEU A 334 -19.90 5.58 -5.85
N VAL A 335 -19.49 5.88 -4.63
CA VAL A 335 -19.79 7.17 -3.98
C VAL A 335 -19.14 8.34 -4.72
N MET A 336 -17.87 8.18 -5.15
CA MET A 336 -17.18 9.18 -5.94
C MET A 336 -17.93 9.48 -7.25
N GLY A 337 -18.47 8.46 -7.91
CA GLY A 337 -19.26 8.58 -9.15
C GLY A 337 -20.56 9.36 -9.00
N GLU A 338 -21.08 9.58 -7.79
CA GLU A 338 -22.22 10.47 -7.55
C GLU A 338 -21.88 11.93 -7.89
N PHE A 339 -20.61 12.33 -7.74
CA PHE A 339 -20.10 13.69 -7.89
C PHE A 339 -19.18 13.87 -9.10
N ASP A 340 -18.38 12.85 -9.42
CA ASP A 340 -17.41 12.79 -10.52
C ASP A 340 -17.79 11.66 -11.49
N ARG A 341 -18.71 11.95 -12.41
CA ARG A 341 -19.23 10.95 -13.36
C ARG A 341 -18.17 10.44 -14.34
N GLU A 342 -17.16 11.23 -14.61
CA GLU A 342 -16.04 10.89 -15.51
C GLU A 342 -14.94 10.12 -14.78
N HIS A 343 -15.05 10.00 -13.47
CA HIS A 343 -14.04 9.38 -12.62
C HIS A 343 -12.63 9.92 -12.86
N ALA A 344 -12.52 11.25 -12.97
CA ALA A 344 -11.24 11.93 -13.09
C ALA A 344 -10.39 11.79 -11.82
N ILE A 345 -11.05 11.79 -10.63
CA ILE A 345 -10.42 11.51 -9.34
C ILE A 345 -10.21 10.00 -9.22
N LYS A 346 -9.02 9.63 -8.77
CA LYS A 346 -8.68 8.22 -8.53
C LYS A 346 -8.60 7.92 -7.03
N LEU A 347 -8.64 6.65 -6.68
CA LEU A 347 -8.30 6.20 -5.33
C LEU A 347 -6.77 6.14 -5.17
N VAL A 348 -6.33 6.58 -4.01
CA VAL A 348 -4.96 6.44 -3.53
C VAL A 348 -5.03 5.66 -2.22
N VAL A 349 -4.68 4.38 -2.23
CA VAL A 349 -4.66 3.57 -1.01
C VAL A 349 -3.39 3.90 -0.22
N ASP A 350 -3.45 5.01 0.51
CA ASP A 350 -2.28 5.69 1.08
C ASP A 350 -1.61 4.93 2.22
N GLU A 351 -2.38 4.06 2.88
CA GLU A 351 -1.88 3.16 3.92
C GLU A 351 -2.64 1.84 3.87
N TRP A 352 -1.91 0.73 3.85
CA TRP A 352 -2.51 -0.60 3.90
C TRP A 352 -1.54 -1.66 4.45
N GLY A 353 -2.09 -2.66 5.12
CA GLY A 353 -1.34 -3.80 5.63
C GLY A 353 -2.00 -4.44 6.86
N PRO A 354 -1.46 -5.56 7.35
CA PRO A 354 -1.82 -6.11 8.65
C PRO A 354 -1.29 -5.26 9.80
N TRP A 355 -2.05 -5.24 10.89
CA TRP A 355 -1.63 -4.59 12.13
C TRP A 355 -1.90 -5.49 13.33
N TYR A 356 -0.84 -5.93 13.98
CA TYR A 356 -0.89 -6.85 15.12
C TYR A 356 -0.67 -6.15 16.46
N ARG A 357 -0.93 -6.89 17.53
CA ARG A 357 -0.57 -6.46 18.89
C ARG A 357 0.95 -6.48 19.07
N PRO A 358 1.50 -5.68 19.99
CA PRO A 358 2.92 -5.75 20.38
C PRO A 358 3.31 -7.17 20.86
N GLY A 359 4.59 -7.52 20.72
CA GLY A 359 5.18 -8.78 21.21
C GLY A 359 5.83 -9.65 20.12
N SER A 360 5.99 -9.12 18.90
CA SER A 360 6.68 -9.80 17.79
C SER A 360 7.74 -8.92 17.15
N GLU A 361 8.20 -7.90 17.84
CA GLU A 361 9.21 -6.96 17.39
C GLU A 361 10.56 -7.67 17.25
N ALA A 362 11.28 -7.41 16.15
CA ALA A 362 12.66 -7.87 15.98
C ALA A 362 13.61 -7.04 16.86
N THR A 363 13.22 -5.82 17.21
CA THR A 363 13.87 -4.90 18.15
C THR A 363 12.81 -4.42 19.16
N PRO A 364 12.81 -4.90 20.41
CA PRO A 364 11.78 -4.62 21.40
C PRO A 364 11.57 -3.14 21.75
N ASP A 365 12.52 -2.29 21.38
CA ASP A 365 12.48 -0.86 21.67
C ASP A 365 11.73 -0.04 20.60
N ASP A 366 11.38 -0.64 19.46
CA ASP A 366 10.75 0.05 18.34
C ASP A 366 9.22 -0.08 18.36
N ILE A 367 8.54 1.06 18.45
CA ILE A 367 7.07 1.11 18.42
C ILE A 367 6.54 0.63 17.05
N LEU A 368 5.46 -0.15 17.08
CA LEU A 368 4.75 -0.70 15.92
C LEU A 368 5.62 -1.58 15.00
N GLU A 369 6.81 -1.96 15.44
CA GLU A 369 7.57 -2.96 14.73
C GLU A 369 6.82 -4.30 14.76
N GLN A 370 6.80 -4.98 13.66
CA GLN A 370 6.22 -6.32 13.51
C GLN A 370 7.17 -7.18 12.67
N THR A 371 7.19 -8.48 12.94
CA THR A 371 7.92 -9.44 12.12
C THR A 371 6.95 -10.05 11.10
N PRO A 372 7.00 -9.64 9.81
CA PRO A 372 6.15 -10.22 8.78
C PRO A 372 6.51 -11.68 8.50
N THR A 373 5.47 -12.52 8.39
CA THR A 373 5.58 -13.95 8.11
C THR A 373 5.11 -14.29 6.69
N LEU A 374 5.09 -15.59 6.36
CA LEU A 374 4.48 -16.08 5.12
C LEU A 374 2.99 -15.67 5.01
N ARG A 375 2.27 -15.57 6.14
CA ARG A 375 0.88 -15.10 6.17
C ARG A 375 0.75 -13.68 5.60
N ASP A 376 1.66 -12.79 5.99
CA ASP A 376 1.68 -11.39 5.52
C ASP A 376 2.08 -11.30 4.04
N ALA A 377 2.94 -12.18 3.59
CA ALA A 377 3.29 -12.30 2.17
C ALA A 377 2.08 -12.72 1.32
N VAL A 378 1.33 -13.72 1.77
CA VAL A 378 0.09 -14.17 1.10
C VAL A 378 -0.97 -13.07 1.12
N PHE A 379 -1.17 -12.40 2.25
CA PHE A 379 -2.05 -11.22 2.36
C PHE A 379 -1.64 -10.12 1.38
N SER A 380 -0.35 -9.79 1.32
CA SER A 380 0.16 -8.75 0.42
C SER A 380 -0.02 -9.12 -1.05
N GLY A 381 0.17 -10.41 -1.41
CA GLY A 381 -0.10 -10.90 -2.76
C GLY A 381 -1.56 -10.72 -3.16
N LEU A 382 -2.51 -11.11 -2.30
CA LEU A 382 -3.95 -10.92 -2.53
C LEU A 382 -4.32 -9.45 -2.71
N THR A 383 -3.76 -8.56 -1.87
CA THR A 383 -4.04 -7.12 -1.93
C THR A 383 -3.46 -6.49 -3.21
N LEU A 384 -2.22 -6.82 -3.58
CA LEU A 384 -1.61 -6.34 -4.82
C LEU A 384 -2.34 -6.86 -6.07
N ASP A 385 -2.80 -8.11 -6.07
CA ASP A 385 -3.64 -8.66 -7.14
C ASP A 385 -4.96 -7.90 -7.26
N THR A 386 -5.56 -7.49 -6.13
CA THR A 386 -6.76 -6.65 -6.13
C THR A 386 -6.47 -5.31 -6.81
N PHE A 387 -5.38 -4.63 -6.47
CA PHE A 387 -5.01 -3.37 -7.14
C PHE A 387 -4.75 -3.56 -8.64
N ASN A 388 -4.07 -4.64 -9.04
CA ASN A 388 -3.83 -4.95 -10.44
C ASN A 388 -5.11 -5.17 -11.24
N ARG A 389 -6.17 -5.70 -10.62
CA ARG A 389 -7.48 -5.90 -11.27
C ARG A 389 -8.30 -4.62 -11.42
N HIS A 390 -7.93 -3.55 -10.70
CA HIS A 390 -8.64 -2.26 -10.71
C HIS A 390 -7.77 -1.08 -11.19
N PRO A 391 -7.06 -1.20 -12.33
CA PRO A 391 -6.15 -0.15 -12.81
C PRO A 391 -6.86 1.17 -13.14
N GLU A 392 -8.16 1.12 -13.45
CA GLU A 392 -8.98 2.29 -13.72
C GLU A 392 -9.38 3.07 -12.45
N LYS A 393 -9.36 2.41 -11.28
CA LYS A 393 -9.81 2.98 -10.00
C LYS A 393 -8.67 3.43 -9.11
N VAL A 394 -7.61 2.62 -9.02
CA VAL A 394 -6.49 2.84 -8.10
C VAL A 394 -5.28 3.40 -8.86
N ALA A 395 -4.93 4.66 -8.60
CA ALA A 395 -3.77 5.30 -9.23
C ALA A 395 -2.47 5.09 -8.44
N MET A 396 -2.58 4.87 -7.13
CA MET A 396 -1.44 4.73 -6.22
C MET A 396 -1.85 3.91 -5.00
N ALA A 397 -0.89 3.15 -4.45
CA ALA A 397 -1.05 2.52 -3.14
C ALA A 397 0.31 2.52 -2.43
N ASN A 398 0.32 2.79 -1.12
CA ASN A 398 1.54 2.89 -0.33
C ASN A 398 1.50 1.88 0.81
N CYS A 399 2.34 0.84 0.71
CA CYS A 399 2.44 -0.18 1.75
C CYS A 399 2.95 0.43 3.05
N ALA A 400 2.29 0.17 4.13
CA ALA A 400 2.64 0.67 5.45
C ALA A 400 3.30 -0.43 6.29
N GLN A 401 4.65 -0.33 6.55
CA GLN A 401 5.52 0.71 6.07
C GLN A 401 6.71 0.11 5.29
N LEU A 402 7.57 0.97 4.75
CA LEU A 402 8.75 0.58 3.99
C LEU A 402 9.68 -0.39 4.73
N ILE A 403 9.97 -0.12 6.00
CA ILE A 403 10.97 -0.82 6.82
C ILE A 403 10.55 -0.84 8.27
N ASN A 404 10.88 -1.89 8.98
CA ASN A 404 10.69 -2.14 10.42
C ASN A 404 9.22 -2.19 10.88
N CYS A 405 8.43 -1.18 10.62
CA CYS A 405 7.08 -1.06 11.19
C CYS A 405 5.99 -1.70 10.32
N LEU A 406 4.96 -2.24 10.97
CA LEU A 406 3.75 -2.78 10.35
C LEU A 406 4.05 -3.84 9.26
N ASN A 407 3.48 -3.72 8.06
CA ASN A 407 3.68 -4.67 6.95
C ASN A 407 4.98 -4.40 6.19
N SER A 408 6.10 -4.34 6.92
CA SER A 408 7.38 -3.89 6.39
C SER A 408 8.01 -4.87 5.39
N LEU A 409 8.63 -4.31 4.34
CA LEU A 409 9.36 -5.09 3.34
C LEU A 409 10.73 -5.53 3.85
N TYR A 410 11.28 -4.79 4.78
CA TYR A 410 12.63 -4.99 5.31
C TYR A 410 12.65 -4.81 6.82
N LEU A 411 13.56 -5.50 7.48
CA LEU A 411 13.94 -5.25 8.87
C LEU A 411 15.39 -4.81 8.92
N ALA A 412 15.67 -3.80 9.74
CA ALA A 412 17.03 -3.31 9.96
C ALA A 412 17.21 -2.88 11.40
N HIS A 413 18.37 -3.17 11.97
CA HIS A 413 18.78 -2.72 13.28
C HIS A 413 20.31 -2.68 13.33
N GLU A 414 20.87 -1.50 13.62
CA GLU A 414 22.32 -1.28 13.58
C GLU A 414 22.92 -1.72 12.23
N ASP A 415 23.86 -2.69 12.21
CA ASP A 415 24.49 -3.24 11.01
C ASP A 415 23.75 -4.47 10.41
N LYS A 416 22.61 -4.82 10.99
CA LYS A 416 21.79 -5.95 10.53
C LYS A 416 20.72 -5.49 9.57
N PHE A 417 20.43 -6.35 8.59
CA PHE A 417 19.38 -6.11 7.61
C PHE A 417 18.86 -7.45 7.07
N CYS A 418 17.55 -7.57 6.85
CA CYS A 418 16.98 -8.71 6.13
C CYS A 418 15.73 -8.32 5.32
N VAL A 419 15.52 -9.05 4.24
CA VAL A 419 14.30 -8.95 3.41
C VAL A 419 13.22 -9.83 4.06
N THR A 420 12.04 -9.29 4.29
CA THR A 420 10.92 -10.04 4.82
C THR A 420 10.21 -10.85 3.71
N PRO A 421 9.33 -11.80 4.04
CA PRO A 421 8.49 -12.46 3.05
C PRO A 421 7.63 -11.48 2.23
N VAL A 422 7.20 -10.34 2.81
CA VAL A 422 6.49 -9.26 2.10
C VAL A 422 7.40 -8.59 1.07
N GLY A 423 8.66 -8.30 1.42
CA GLY A 423 9.65 -7.73 0.49
C GLY A 423 9.89 -8.65 -0.72
N HIS A 424 9.90 -9.96 -0.51
CA HIS A 424 9.98 -10.92 -1.60
C HIS A 424 8.76 -10.86 -2.53
N VAL A 425 7.55 -10.72 -2.00
CA VAL A 425 6.33 -10.56 -2.80
C VAL A 425 6.40 -9.29 -3.65
N PHE A 426 6.80 -8.15 -3.08
CA PHE A 426 7.00 -6.92 -3.86
C PHE A 426 8.01 -7.11 -4.98
N GLY A 427 9.11 -7.83 -4.74
CA GLY A 427 10.09 -8.18 -5.76
C GLY A 427 9.51 -9.04 -6.90
N MET A 428 8.63 -9.99 -6.58
CA MET A 428 7.94 -10.81 -7.57
C MET A 428 6.93 -9.99 -8.38
N TYR A 429 6.14 -9.13 -7.72
CA TYR A 429 5.06 -8.34 -8.31
C TYR A 429 5.54 -7.11 -9.09
N ALA A 430 6.77 -6.66 -8.89
CA ALA A 430 7.38 -5.57 -9.67
C ALA A 430 7.29 -5.78 -11.19
N ALA A 431 7.14 -7.02 -11.62
CA ALA A 431 6.96 -7.40 -13.03
C ALA A 431 5.62 -6.91 -13.64
N HIS A 432 4.62 -6.56 -12.84
CA HIS A 432 3.35 -6.04 -13.33
C HIS A 432 3.38 -4.52 -13.60
N GLN A 433 4.37 -3.79 -13.07
CA GLN A 433 4.43 -2.33 -13.17
C GLN A 433 4.41 -1.83 -14.61
N GLY A 434 3.41 -1.02 -14.97
CA GLY A 434 3.25 -0.47 -16.31
C GLY A 434 2.67 -1.44 -17.34
N GLY A 435 2.39 -2.69 -16.96
CA GLY A 435 1.77 -3.68 -17.81
C GLY A 435 0.28 -3.44 -18.04
N GLN A 436 -0.25 -4.00 -19.09
CA GLN A 436 -1.68 -3.97 -19.37
C GLN A 436 -2.38 -5.08 -18.57
N ALA A 437 -3.18 -4.70 -17.58
CA ALA A 437 -3.99 -5.64 -16.81
C ALA A 437 -4.97 -6.38 -17.72
N LEU A 438 -5.11 -7.66 -17.51
CA LEU A 438 -5.97 -8.54 -18.32
C LEU A 438 -7.08 -9.16 -17.47
N ARG A 439 -8.24 -9.32 -18.08
CA ARG A 439 -9.31 -10.11 -17.46
C ARG A 439 -8.83 -11.54 -17.25
N THR A 440 -8.91 -11.98 -16.00
CA THR A 440 -8.48 -13.32 -15.59
C THR A 440 -9.57 -13.97 -14.74
N MET A 441 -9.95 -15.17 -15.08
CA MET A 441 -10.99 -15.93 -14.39
C MET A 441 -10.34 -17.08 -13.61
N PHE A 442 -10.69 -17.20 -12.35
CA PHE A 442 -10.24 -18.27 -11.46
C PHE A 442 -11.42 -19.16 -11.09
N SER A 443 -11.23 -20.47 -11.21
CA SER A 443 -12.13 -21.49 -10.70
C SER A 443 -11.31 -22.48 -9.89
N ALA A 444 -11.58 -22.57 -8.61
CA ALA A 444 -10.91 -23.52 -7.70
C ALA A 444 -11.85 -23.84 -6.53
N PRO A 445 -11.70 -25.04 -5.92
CA PRO A 445 -12.44 -25.37 -4.70
C PRO A 445 -12.17 -24.34 -3.60
N SER A 446 -13.23 -23.84 -2.97
CA SER A 446 -13.11 -22.92 -1.83
C SER A 446 -12.36 -23.58 -0.68
N VAL A 447 -11.67 -22.77 0.10
CA VAL A 447 -11.14 -23.16 1.40
C VAL A 447 -12.27 -23.11 2.42
N ASN A 448 -12.62 -24.25 3.00
CA ASN A 448 -13.65 -24.32 4.04
C ASN A 448 -12.99 -24.59 5.39
N TYR A 449 -13.42 -23.88 6.43
CA TYR A 449 -12.88 -24.04 7.77
C TYR A 449 -13.95 -23.78 8.83
N ASP A 450 -13.72 -24.23 10.04
CA ASP A 450 -14.56 -23.93 11.19
C ASP A 450 -14.11 -22.63 11.85
N ARG A 451 -15.03 -21.70 12.01
CA ARG A 451 -14.84 -20.41 12.66
C ARG A 451 -15.63 -20.41 13.97
N ASP A 452 -15.03 -20.96 15.01
CA ASP A 452 -15.64 -21.04 16.35
C ASP A 452 -17.02 -21.74 16.33
N GLY A 453 -17.10 -22.92 15.71
CA GLY A 453 -18.34 -23.70 15.58
C GLY A 453 -19.28 -23.22 14.46
N LYS A 454 -18.84 -22.30 13.61
CA LYS A 454 -19.59 -21.84 12.43
C LYS A 454 -18.81 -22.11 11.15
N PRO A 455 -19.45 -22.64 10.11
CA PRO A 455 -18.78 -22.85 8.83
C PRO A 455 -18.38 -21.49 8.22
N ALA A 456 -17.17 -21.41 7.73
CA ALA A 456 -16.63 -20.26 6.99
C ALA A 456 -15.93 -20.76 5.73
N SER A 457 -15.84 -19.90 4.73
CA SER A 457 -15.17 -20.21 3.46
C SER A 457 -14.37 -19.02 2.95
N PHE A 458 -13.35 -19.34 2.15
CA PHE A 458 -12.49 -18.39 1.49
C PHE A 458 -12.13 -18.88 0.07
N TRP A 459 -11.61 -18.00 -0.78
CA TRP A 459 -11.21 -18.34 -2.14
C TRP A 459 -10.09 -19.40 -2.15
N GLY A 460 -10.22 -20.37 -3.05
CA GLY A 460 -9.19 -21.40 -3.21
C GLY A 460 -7.95 -20.91 -3.95
N LEU A 461 -8.14 -20.17 -5.04
CA LEU A 461 -7.11 -19.48 -5.81
C LEU A 461 -7.58 -18.07 -6.16
N GLN A 462 -6.68 -17.11 -6.10
CA GLN A 462 -6.85 -15.75 -6.60
C GLN A 462 -5.58 -15.28 -7.29
N GLY A 463 -5.66 -14.20 -8.06
CA GLY A 463 -4.51 -13.65 -8.73
C GLY A 463 -4.85 -12.51 -9.67
N SER A 464 -3.86 -12.12 -10.48
CA SER A 464 -3.99 -11.14 -11.54
C SER A 464 -3.03 -11.45 -12.70
N ALA A 465 -3.34 -10.90 -13.89
CA ALA A 465 -2.47 -11.04 -15.05
C ALA A 465 -2.20 -9.68 -15.69
N SER A 466 -0.99 -9.50 -16.22
CA SER A 466 -0.64 -8.35 -17.04
C SER A 466 0.23 -8.75 -18.25
N LEU A 467 0.16 -7.94 -19.29
CA LEU A 467 0.91 -8.13 -20.52
C LEU A 467 1.85 -6.94 -20.77
N HIS A 468 3.10 -7.26 -21.05
CA HIS A 468 4.11 -6.34 -21.57
C HIS A 468 4.57 -6.88 -22.93
N ASP A 469 4.19 -6.22 -24.03
CA ASP A 469 4.47 -6.69 -25.40
C ASP A 469 4.07 -8.16 -25.59
N LYS A 470 5.03 -9.07 -25.54
CA LYS A 470 4.84 -10.53 -25.65
C LYS A 470 5.16 -11.28 -24.36
N GLU A 471 5.33 -10.61 -23.25
CA GLU A 471 5.56 -11.22 -21.96
C GLU A 471 4.30 -11.11 -21.09
N LEU A 472 3.69 -12.24 -20.80
CA LEU A 472 2.59 -12.37 -19.87
C LEU A 472 3.11 -12.66 -18.46
N VAL A 473 2.73 -11.85 -17.52
CA VAL A 473 2.94 -12.07 -16.08
C VAL A 473 1.60 -12.48 -15.45
N LEU A 474 1.57 -13.62 -14.81
CA LEU A 474 0.41 -14.14 -14.07
C LEU A 474 0.85 -14.43 -12.63
N THR A 475 0.28 -13.70 -11.67
CA THR A 475 0.45 -14.00 -10.25
C THR A 475 -0.74 -14.81 -9.74
N VAL A 476 -0.46 -15.80 -8.89
CA VAL A 476 -1.46 -16.68 -8.31
C VAL A 476 -1.15 -16.91 -6.84
N VAL A 477 -2.15 -16.73 -6.00
CA VAL A 477 -2.10 -17.00 -4.57
C VAL A 477 -2.94 -18.25 -4.28
N ASN A 478 -2.29 -19.26 -3.67
CA ASN A 478 -2.97 -20.40 -3.05
C ASN A 478 -3.04 -20.16 -1.54
N SER A 479 -4.21 -19.79 -1.06
CA SER A 479 -4.46 -19.49 0.34
C SER A 479 -4.58 -20.73 1.24
N HIS A 480 -4.75 -21.92 0.66
CA HIS A 480 -4.94 -23.15 1.44
C HIS A 480 -3.65 -23.58 2.13
N VAL A 481 -3.68 -23.76 3.46
CA VAL A 481 -2.49 -24.06 4.27
C VAL A 481 -1.83 -25.42 3.99
N SER A 482 -2.55 -26.39 3.41
CA SER A 482 -2.05 -27.76 3.23
C SER A 482 -2.36 -28.39 1.87
N ALA A 483 -3.28 -27.84 1.06
CA ALA A 483 -3.66 -28.43 -0.21
C ALA A 483 -2.92 -27.77 -1.40
N THR A 484 -2.21 -28.58 -2.17
CA THR A 484 -1.73 -28.20 -3.51
C THR A 484 -2.91 -28.09 -4.45
N ARG A 485 -2.87 -27.12 -5.37
CA ARG A 485 -3.90 -26.92 -6.41
C ARG A 485 -3.30 -27.24 -7.77
N GLU A 486 -3.59 -28.45 -8.28
CA GLU A 486 -3.30 -28.76 -9.68
C GLU A 486 -4.26 -27.96 -10.57
N THR A 487 -3.72 -27.12 -11.42
CA THR A 487 -4.49 -26.10 -12.14
C THR A 487 -4.17 -26.11 -13.62
N LYS A 488 -5.20 -26.19 -14.45
CA LYS A 488 -5.10 -25.96 -15.88
C LYS A 488 -5.16 -24.47 -16.17
N ILE A 489 -4.21 -23.96 -16.93
CA ILE A 489 -4.09 -22.53 -17.27
C ILE A 489 -4.29 -22.37 -18.78
N GLY A 490 -5.40 -21.76 -19.16
CA GLY A 490 -5.72 -21.38 -20.52
C GLY A 490 -5.31 -19.92 -20.79
N ILE A 491 -4.57 -19.70 -21.88
CA ILE A 491 -4.23 -18.36 -22.35
C ILE A 491 -4.87 -18.18 -23.72
N ARG A 492 -5.95 -17.38 -23.80
CA ARG A 492 -6.70 -17.21 -25.03
C ARG A 492 -6.14 -16.05 -25.84
N GLY A 493 -5.71 -16.35 -27.07
CA GLY A 493 -5.27 -15.34 -28.04
C GLY A 493 -3.79 -15.41 -28.44
N ALA A 494 -2.99 -16.33 -27.86
CA ALA A 494 -1.62 -16.57 -28.29
C ALA A 494 -1.15 -17.99 -27.97
N SER A 495 -0.07 -18.41 -28.63
CA SER A 495 0.66 -19.64 -28.32
C SER A 495 1.76 -19.35 -27.30
N LEU A 496 2.12 -20.38 -26.52
CA LEU A 496 3.16 -20.31 -25.47
C LEU A 496 4.51 -20.70 -26.05
N LYS A 497 5.53 -19.91 -25.78
CA LYS A 497 6.90 -20.14 -26.25
C LYS A 497 7.81 -20.72 -25.15
N SER A 498 7.88 -20.05 -24.03
CA SER A 498 8.72 -20.42 -22.88
C SER A 498 8.20 -19.74 -21.62
N GLY A 499 8.65 -20.17 -20.46
CA GLY A 499 8.27 -19.48 -19.23
C GLY A 499 9.01 -20.00 -18.00
N THR A 500 8.82 -19.27 -16.91
CA THR A 500 9.33 -19.59 -15.58
C THR A 500 8.26 -19.43 -14.52
N ALA A 501 8.36 -20.19 -13.46
CA ALA A 501 7.58 -20.04 -12.24
C ALA A 501 8.50 -19.66 -11.09
N THR A 502 8.20 -18.56 -10.43
CA THR A 502 8.85 -18.12 -9.19
C THR A 502 7.85 -18.26 -8.06
N THR A 503 8.14 -19.07 -7.05
CA THR A 503 7.21 -19.39 -5.96
C THR A 503 7.83 -19.12 -4.61
N LEU A 504 7.09 -18.44 -3.75
CA LEU A 504 7.34 -18.26 -2.32
C LEU A 504 6.35 -19.14 -1.55
N THR A 505 6.85 -20.09 -0.77
CA THR A 505 6.05 -21.02 0.04
C THR A 505 6.92 -21.65 1.13
N SER A 506 6.28 -22.15 2.18
CA SER A 506 6.91 -22.99 3.22
C SER A 506 5.89 -24.00 3.73
N SER A 507 6.38 -25.13 4.25
CA SER A 507 5.55 -26.09 5.00
C SER A 507 5.14 -25.55 6.38
N ASP A 508 5.86 -24.56 6.90
CA ASP A 508 5.52 -23.83 8.12
C ASP A 508 4.84 -22.50 7.76
N ILE A 509 3.59 -22.33 8.13
CA ILE A 509 2.82 -21.09 7.89
C ILE A 509 3.36 -19.89 8.68
N HIS A 510 4.17 -20.12 9.73
CA HIS A 510 4.82 -19.08 10.53
C HIS A 510 6.22 -18.71 10.00
N ALA A 511 6.66 -19.31 8.89
CA ALA A 511 7.98 -19.07 8.34
C ALA A 511 8.22 -17.56 8.10
N HIS A 512 9.34 -17.07 8.56
CA HIS A 512 9.77 -15.68 8.43
C HIS A 512 11.30 -15.57 8.41
N ASN A 513 11.81 -14.46 7.92
CA ASN A 513 13.23 -14.16 7.93
C ASN A 513 13.59 -13.36 9.17
N THR A 514 14.77 -13.62 9.72
CA THR A 514 15.33 -12.92 10.89
C THR A 514 16.74 -12.43 10.57
N PHE A 515 17.31 -11.61 11.45
CA PHE A 515 18.71 -11.20 11.31
C PHE A 515 19.70 -12.36 11.37
N ALA A 516 19.36 -13.43 12.08
CA ALA A 516 20.18 -14.64 12.18
C ALA A 516 20.01 -15.57 10.96
N GLU A 517 18.78 -15.66 10.44
CA GLU A 517 18.40 -16.52 9.32
C GLU A 517 17.72 -15.70 8.22
N ARG A 518 18.53 -14.95 7.47
CA ARG A 518 18.04 -13.95 6.49
C ARG A 518 17.29 -14.55 5.29
N ASN A 519 17.46 -15.86 5.06
CA ASN A 519 16.89 -16.59 3.92
C ASN A 519 16.16 -17.87 4.37
N ALA A 520 15.59 -17.89 5.58
CA ALA A 520 14.77 -19.01 6.06
C ALA A 520 13.61 -19.30 5.08
N ILE A 521 13.08 -18.24 4.47
CA ILE A 521 12.13 -18.34 3.36
C ILE A 521 12.51 -17.37 2.24
N SER A 522 12.57 -17.87 1.01
CA SER A 522 12.92 -17.10 -0.18
C SER A 522 12.27 -17.67 -1.43
N PRO A 523 11.95 -16.84 -2.46
CA PRO A 523 11.36 -17.32 -3.70
C PRO A 523 12.29 -18.28 -4.45
N GLN A 524 11.71 -19.34 -5.01
CA GLN A 524 12.43 -20.31 -5.83
C GLN A 524 11.91 -20.24 -7.27
N THR A 525 12.83 -20.18 -8.24
CA THR A 525 12.48 -20.09 -9.67
C THR A 525 12.81 -21.39 -10.38
N LYS A 526 11.88 -21.89 -11.21
CA LYS A 526 12.06 -23.05 -12.08
C LYS A 526 11.48 -22.78 -13.48
N ALA A 527 12.00 -23.46 -14.48
CA ALA A 527 11.41 -23.44 -15.83
C ALA A 527 10.01 -24.08 -15.81
N LEU A 528 9.14 -23.60 -16.69
CA LEU A 528 7.83 -24.21 -16.95
C LEU A 528 7.94 -25.23 -18.07
N ASP A 529 7.31 -26.39 -17.87
CA ASP A 529 7.15 -27.40 -18.91
C ASP A 529 5.82 -27.22 -19.60
N PHE A 530 5.84 -27.01 -20.91
CA PHE A 530 4.64 -26.89 -21.74
C PHE A 530 4.39 -28.21 -22.48
N LYS A 531 3.16 -28.72 -22.38
CA LYS A 531 2.68 -29.85 -23.20
C LYS A 531 1.62 -29.35 -24.15
N GLY A 532 2.03 -28.86 -25.33
CA GLY A 532 1.12 -28.28 -26.31
C GLY A 532 0.63 -26.88 -25.91
N ALA A 533 -0.64 -26.57 -26.21
CA ALA A 533 -1.25 -25.26 -25.95
C ALA A 533 -1.78 -25.06 -24.52
N VAL A 534 -1.72 -26.08 -23.67
CA VAL A 534 -2.24 -26.05 -22.30
C VAL A 534 -1.07 -26.12 -21.31
N LEU A 535 -1.02 -25.14 -20.42
CA LEU A 535 -0.11 -25.13 -19.28
C LEU A 535 -0.84 -25.72 -18.07
N SER A 536 -0.22 -26.72 -17.41
CA SER A 536 -0.66 -27.17 -16.09
C SER A 536 0.39 -26.83 -15.07
N TYR A 537 -0.05 -26.35 -13.90
CA TYR A 537 0.85 -26.00 -12.80
C TYR A 537 0.28 -26.42 -11.45
N ASN A 538 1.15 -26.94 -10.59
CA ASN A 538 0.80 -27.33 -9.23
C ASN A 538 1.16 -26.17 -8.28
N PHE A 539 0.16 -25.36 -7.90
CA PHE A 539 0.36 -24.29 -6.93
C PHE A 539 0.49 -24.89 -5.52
N PRO A 540 1.67 -24.77 -4.87
CA PRO A 540 1.86 -25.32 -3.53
C PRO A 540 0.89 -24.70 -2.51
N PRO A 541 0.65 -25.33 -1.35
CA PRO A 541 -0.12 -24.72 -0.29
C PRO A 541 0.59 -23.47 0.26
N ALA A 542 -0.18 -22.55 0.85
CA ALA A 542 0.32 -21.32 1.48
C ALA A 542 1.37 -20.62 0.60
N SER A 543 1.00 -20.29 -0.63
CA SER A 543 1.99 -19.82 -1.62
C SER A 543 1.57 -18.57 -2.38
N VAL A 544 2.58 -17.81 -2.78
CA VAL A 544 2.50 -16.79 -3.83
C VAL A 544 3.38 -17.26 -4.99
N THR A 545 2.81 -17.37 -6.18
CA THR A 545 3.51 -17.81 -7.39
C THR A 545 3.38 -16.77 -8.49
N LYS A 546 4.51 -16.39 -9.10
CA LYS A 546 4.57 -15.61 -10.32
C LYS A 546 4.95 -16.52 -11.48
N LEU A 547 4.13 -16.56 -12.51
CA LEU A 547 4.46 -17.16 -13.81
C LEU A 547 4.83 -16.04 -14.77
N THR A 548 6.00 -16.14 -15.40
CA THR A 548 6.42 -15.25 -16.49
C THR A 548 6.48 -16.07 -17.76
N ILE A 549 5.66 -15.72 -18.76
CA ILE A 549 5.42 -16.53 -19.95
C ILE A 549 5.66 -15.69 -21.19
N SER A 550 6.60 -16.12 -22.04
CA SER A 550 6.80 -15.53 -23.35
C SER A 550 5.79 -16.09 -24.34
N LEU A 551 5.13 -15.21 -25.08
CA LEU A 551 4.15 -15.55 -26.13
C LEU A 551 4.80 -15.49 -27.53
N GLU A 552 4.23 -16.24 -28.49
CA GLU A 552 4.67 -16.22 -29.88
C GLU A 552 4.26 -14.95 -30.64
#